data_174108f44f610b22013edb63540291f8
#
_entry.id   174108f44f610b22013edb63540291f8
#
_cell.length_a   1.000
_cell.length_b   1.000
_cell.length_c   1.000
_cell.angle_alpha   90.00
_cell.angle_beta   90.00
_cell.angle_gamma   90.00
#
_symmetry.space_group_name_H-M   'P 1'
#
loop_
_entity.id
_entity.type
_entity.pdbx_description
1 polymer ?
#
loop_
_entity_poly.entity_id
_entity_poly.type
_entity_poly.pdbx_seq_one_letter_code
_entity_poly.pdbx_strand_id
1 'polypeptide(L)'
;MNYRLYAIRYGINHSRTACENYAPTPGFEYPDTDQSLHCFCWLAVSGQHTVLVDVGADEPTARGRGVSYERNPADSLRALGIDPESVHDVVLTHLHWDHAGNMAAFPNATFHLRRAELAYATGPSMQHRFLRRPYDVDKVSEVISLLYQGRVRLREGSYEVGPGIEVHPAAGHTPGCQAVRVPTARGHMVLASDARHYLDNRVGGERDGGAPFSVIVRADDYCDTSETLDRLAASPEHVIPGHDPAVSHRYPSALEGDALIRRLDG
;
A
#
# COMPACT_ATOMS: atom_id res chain seq x y z
N MET A 1 3.44 -1.53 22.83
CA MET A 1 4.46 -2.33 22.06
C MET A 1 4.88 -1.47 20.89
N ASN A 2 6.17 -1.40 20.58
CA ASN A 2 6.65 -0.66 19.40
C ASN A 2 7.17 -1.65 18.37
N TYR A 3 6.84 -1.38 17.10
CA TYR A 3 7.29 -2.17 15.96
C TYR A 3 8.48 -1.51 15.27
N ARG A 4 9.41 -2.34 14.78
CA ARG A 4 10.31 -1.96 13.70
C ARG A 4 9.50 -1.98 12.41
N LEU A 5 9.56 -0.90 11.65
CA LEU A 5 8.74 -0.72 10.46
C LEU A 5 9.64 -0.52 9.23
N TYR A 6 9.35 -1.29 8.19
CA TYR A 6 10.14 -1.28 6.96
C TYR A 6 9.26 -1.00 5.74
N ALA A 7 9.80 -0.20 4.82
CA ALA A 7 9.31 -0.14 3.44
C ALA A 7 10.22 -1.01 2.57
N ILE A 8 9.63 -1.89 1.79
CA ILE A 8 10.31 -2.84 0.92
C ILE A 8 9.94 -2.48 -0.53
N ARG A 9 10.87 -1.88 -1.25
CA ARG A 9 10.69 -1.57 -2.67
C ARG A 9 10.98 -2.81 -3.50
N TYR A 10 10.06 -3.18 -4.37
CA TYR A 10 10.23 -4.35 -5.25
C TYR A 10 10.37 -3.97 -6.73
N GLY A 11 10.13 -2.70 -7.08
CA GLY A 11 10.29 -2.23 -8.45
C GLY A 11 9.96 -0.74 -8.60
N ILE A 12 10.25 -0.21 -9.79
CA ILE A 12 10.04 1.21 -10.14
C ILE A 12 9.45 1.30 -11.56
N ASN A 13 8.41 2.10 -11.73
CA ASN A 13 7.98 2.58 -13.03
C ASN A 13 8.57 3.97 -13.29
N HIS A 14 9.64 4.02 -14.08
CA HIS A 14 10.36 5.24 -14.40
C HIS A 14 9.66 6.13 -15.43
N SER A 15 8.66 5.61 -16.13
CA SER A 15 8.00 6.32 -17.24
C SER A 15 6.82 7.19 -16.81
N ARG A 16 6.50 7.23 -15.49
CA ARG A 16 5.39 8.04 -14.99
C ARG A 16 5.68 9.52 -15.11
N THR A 17 4.64 10.28 -15.36
CA THR A 17 4.68 11.75 -15.50
C THR A 17 3.72 12.41 -14.50
N ALA A 18 3.94 13.67 -14.17
CA ALA A 18 3.07 14.40 -13.26
C ALA A 18 1.59 14.40 -13.71
N CYS A 19 1.32 14.54 -15.01
CA CYS A 19 -0.06 14.50 -15.53
C CYS A 19 -0.72 13.11 -15.48
N GLU A 20 0.05 12.04 -15.23
CA GLU A 20 -0.48 10.71 -14.95
C GLU A 20 -0.65 10.45 -13.45
N ASN A 21 0.10 11.18 -12.62
CA ASN A 21 0.09 11.01 -11.17
C ASN A 21 -0.95 11.89 -10.47
N TYR A 22 -1.24 13.07 -11.02
CA TYR A 22 -2.15 14.01 -10.38
C TYR A 22 -3.41 14.24 -11.22
N ALA A 23 -4.54 14.34 -10.55
CA ALA A 23 -5.79 14.74 -11.21
C ALA A 23 -5.67 16.20 -11.73
N PRO A 24 -6.22 16.50 -12.92
CA PRO A 24 -6.23 17.86 -13.44
C PRO A 24 -6.96 18.80 -12.48
N THR A 25 -6.22 19.67 -11.80
CA THR A 25 -6.75 20.61 -10.82
C THR A 25 -6.40 22.03 -11.25
N PRO A 26 -7.40 22.91 -11.52
CA PRO A 26 -7.13 24.29 -11.89
C PRO A 26 -6.28 25.03 -10.86
N GLY A 27 -5.19 25.65 -11.31
CA GLY A 27 -4.26 26.40 -10.47
C GLY A 27 -3.26 25.56 -9.69
N PHE A 28 -3.29 24.24 -9.83
CA PHE A 28 -2.26 23.38 -9.26
C PHE A 28 -1.03 23.35 -10.17
N GLU A 29 0.12 23.67 -9.58
CA GLU A 29 1.41 23.56 -10.26
C GLU A 29 2.02 22.19 -9.93
N TYR A 30 2.25 21.38 -10.96
CA TYR A 30 2.86 20.05 -10.75
C TYR A 30 4.27 20.19 -10.17
N PRO A 31 4.62 19.35 -9.16
CA PRO A 31 5.97 19.38 -8.60
C PRO A 31 7.02 19.05 -9.67
N ASP A 32 8.11 19.82 -9.69
CA ASP A 32 9.31 19.53 -10.50
C ASP A 32 10.23 18.57 -9.71
N THR A 33 9.70 17.39 -9.40
CA THR A 33 10.38 16.33 -8.65
C THR A 33 10.33 15.02 -9.42
N ASP A 34 11.03 14.00 -8.95
CA ASP A 34 10.95 12.66 -9.52
C ASP A 34 9.51 12.15 -9.45
N GLN A 35 8.91 11.92 -10.61
CA GLN A 35 7.54 11.45 -10.77
C GLN A 35 7.47 9.93 -10.99
N SER A 36 8.61 9.22 -10.91
CA SER A 36 8.59 7.76 -10.99
C SER A 36 7.68 7.17 -9.92
N LEU A 37 7.06 6.04 -10.22
CA LEU A 37 6.18 5.35 -9.28
C LEU A 37 6.98 4.19 -8.67
N HIS A 38 7.35 4.33 -7.39
CA HIS A 38 8.00 3.26 -6.64
C HIS A 38 6.97 2.29 -6.10
N CYS A 39 7.21 1.00 -6.27
CA CYS A 39 6.31 -0.06 -5.82
C CYS A 39 6.81 -0.63 -4.50
N PHE A 40 5.99 -0.51 -3.45
CA PHE A 40 6.33 -0.95 -2.09
C PHE A 40 5.37 -2.01 -1.56
N CYS A 41 5.86 -2.79 -0.62
CA CYS A 41 5.10 -3.40 0.46
C CYS A 41 5.77 -3.03 1.80
N TRP A 42 5.09 -3.27 2.91
CA TRP A 42 5.58 -2.84 4.22
C TRP A 42 5.55 -3.98 5.22
N LEU A 43 6.51 -3.97 6.14
CA LEU A 43 6.67 -5.00 7.13
C LEU A 43 6.81 -4.40 8.52
N ALA A 44 5.92 -4.80 9.43
CA ALA A 44 5.97 -4.45 10.85
C ALA A 44 6.39 -5.67 11.68
N VAL A 45 7.45 -5.52 12.50
CA VAL A 45 8.02 -6.60 13.31
C VAL A 45 8.23 -6.17 14.75
N SER A 46 7.71 -6.94 15.71
CA SER A 46 7.96 -6.75 17.15
C SER A 46 7.94 -8.09 17.89
N GLY A 47 9.09 -8.53 18.36
CA GLY A 47 9.21 -9.85 18.99
C GLY A 47 8.81 -10.97 18.04
N GLN A 48 7.75 -11.71 18.40
CA GLN A 48 7.19 -12.78 17.57
C GLN A 48 6.04 -12.32 16.65
N HIS A 49 5.66 -11.04 16.71
CA HIS A 49 4.59 -10.50 15.89
C HIS A 49 5.15 -9.91 14.60
N THR A 50 4.70 -10.46 13.49
CA THR A 50 5.05 -10.01 12.14
C THR A 50 3.77 -9.78 11.35
N VAL A 51 3.58 -8.56 10.84
CA VAL A 51 2.47 -8.20 9.96
C VAL A 51 3.05 -7.63 8.68
N LEU A 52 2.68 -8.24 7.56
CA LEU A 52 3.01 -7.73 6.23
C LEU A 52 1.81 -6.91 5.70
N VAL A 53 2.09 -5.79 5.07
CA VAL A 53 1.08 -4.95 4.41
C VAL A 53 1.40 -4.93 2.93
N ASP A 54 0.48 -5.45 2.13
CA ASP A 54 0.60 -5.79 0.72
C ASP A 54 1.71 -6.82 0.42
N VAL A 55 1.61 -7.47 -0.71
CA VAL A 55 2.54 -8.53 -1.14
C VAL A 55 3.27 -8.19 -2.44
N GLY A 56 3.02 -7.00 -2.99
CA GLY A 56 3.57 -6.57 -4.27
C GLY A 56 2.98 -7.33 -5.46
N ALA A 57 3.64 -7.22 -6.60
CA ALA A 57 3.33 -7.95 -7.81
C ALA A 57 4.29 -9.11 -8.05
N ASP A 58 3.88 -10.10 -8.84
CA ASP A 58 4.82 -11.03 -9.44
C ASP A 58 5.60 -10.35 -10.59
N GLU A 59 6.79 -10.86 -10.87
CA GLU A 59 7.70 -10.26 -11.85
C GLU A 59 7.11 -10.17 -13.27
N PRO A 60 6.45 -11.22 -13.83
CA PRO A 60 5.84 -11.13 -15.15
C PRO A 60 4.79 -10.03 -15.26
N THR A 61 3.91 -9.92 -14.28
CA THR A 61 2.87 -8.88 -14.23
C THR A 61 3.49 -7.50 -14.11
N ALA A 62 4.45 -7.30 -13.21
CA ALA A 62 5.12 -6.02 -13.02
C ALA A 62 5.83 -5.54 -14.29
N ARG A 63 6.63 -6.41 -14.93
CA ARG A 63 7.31 -6.09 -16.19
C ARG A 63 6.33 -5.81 -17.33
N GLY A 64 5.25 -6.58 -17.44
CA GLY A 64 4.20 -6.37 -18.43
C GLY A 64 3.47 -5.03 -18.27
N ARG A 65 3.56 -4.39 -17.10
CA ARG A 65 3.00 -3.07 -16.77
C ARG A 65 4.04 -1.94 -16.73
N GLY A 66 5.26 -2.20 -17.22
CA GLY A 66 6.30 -1.18 -17.35
C GLY A 66 7.09 -0.92 -16.07
N VAL A 67 6.99 -1.81 -15.08
CA VAL A 67 7.80 -1.74 -13.86
C VAL A 67 9.15 -2.43 -14.07
N SER A 68 10.23 -1.73 -13.80
CA SER A 68 11.57 -2.31 -13.63
C SER A 68 11.57 -3.10 -12.33
N TYR A 69 11.36 -4.40 -12.43
CA TYR A 69 11.30 -5.29 -11.26
C TYR A 69 12.69 -5.51 -10.67
N GLU A 70 12.85 -5.28 -9.38
CA GLU A 70 14.16 -5.31 -8.71
C GLU A 70 14.34 -6.60 -7.88
N ARG A 71 13.38 -6.93 -7.00
CA ARG A 71 13.46 -8.12 -6.14
C ARG A 71 12.08 -8.53 -5.66
N ASN A 72 11.85 -9.85 -5.55
CA ASN A 72 10.62 -10.37 -4.96
C ASN A 72 10.49 -9.94 -3.49
N PRO A 73 9.33 -9.43 -3.04
CA PRO A 73 9.11 -9.09 -1.62
C PRO A 73 9.49 -10.20 -0.65
N ALA A 74 9.18 -11.46 -0.95
CA ALA A 74 9.54 -12.59 -0.11
C ALA A 74 11.07 -12.74 0.06
N ASP A 75 11.86 -12.45 -0.99
CA ASP A 75 13.33 -12.48 -0.89
C ASP A 75 13.86 -11.30 -0.05
N SER A 76 13.17 -10.17 -0.07
CA SER A 76 13.48 -9.05 0.82
C SER A 76 13.21 -9.38 2.30
N LEU A 77 12.15 -10.16 2.60
CA LEU A 77 11.92 -10.67 3.95
C LEU A 77 13.06 -11.63 4.38
N ARG A 78 13.48 -12.53 3.49
CA ARG A 78 14.62 -13.44 3.77
C ARG A 78 15.92 -12.67 4.03
N ALA A 79 16.16 -11.59 3.31
CA ALA A 79 17.31 -10.71 3.57
C ALA A 79 17.26 -10.08 4.97
N LEU A 80 16.07 -9.80 5.52
CA LEU A 80 15.85 -9.35 6.89
C LEU A 80 15.91 -10.49 7.93
N GLY A 81 16.17 -11.74 7.51
CA GLY A 81 16.16 -12.93 8.37
C GLY A 81 14.75 -13.44 8.72
N ILE A 82 13.74 -13.07 7.94
CA ILE A 82 12.35 -13.48 8.17
C ILE A 82 11.94 -14.45 7.06
N ASP A 83 11.52 -15.65 7.48
CA ASP A 83 10.97 -16.64 6.56
C ASP A 83 9.57 -16.23 6.14
N PRO A 84 9.27 -16.10 4.83
CA PRO A 84 7.92 -15.83 4.35
C PRO A 84 6.86 -16.83 4.85
N GLU A 85 7.23 -18.07 5.10
CA GLU A 85 6.34 -19.10 5.66
C GLU A 85 5.96 -18.82 7.14
N SER A 86 6.75 -18.00 7.84
CA SER A 86 6.45 -17.56 9.22
C SER A 86 5.51 -16.34 9.28
N VAL A 87 5.15 -15.75 8.16
CA VAL A 87 4.20 -14.63 8.09
C VAL A 87 2.78 -15.18 8.16
N HIS A 88 2.09 -14.88 9.26
CA HIS A 88 0.73 -15.37 9.50
C HIS A 88 -0.37 -14.34 9.25
N ASP A 89 -0.03 -13.05 9.27
CA ASP A 89 -0.97 -11.96 9.04
C ASP A 89 -0.50 -11.05 7.91
N VAL A 90 -1.31 -10.95 6.86
CA VAL A 90 -1.10 -10.04 5.72
C VAL A 90 -2.32 -9.14 5.58
N VAL A 91 -2.11 -7.84 5.60
CA VAL A 91 -3.16 -6.86 5.25
C VAL A 91 -3.03 -6.56 3.77
N LEU A 92 -4.04 -6.90 2.97
CA LEU A 92 -4.15 -6.41 1.59
C LEU A 92 -4.88 -5.08 1.63
N THR A 93 -4.19 -3.99 1.31
CA THR A 93 -4.78 -2.65 1.35
C THR A 93 -5.91 -2.52 0.33
N HIS A 94 -5.73 -3.11 -0.85
CA HIS A 94 -6.73 -3.27 -1.90
C HIS A 94 -6.27 -4.33 -2.91
N LEU A 95 -7.03 -4.58 -3.98
CA LEU A 95 -6.78 -5.69 -4.91
C LEU A 95 -6.21 -5.27 -6.27
N HIS A 96 -5.56 -4.10 -6.37
CA HIS A 96 -4.83 -3.78 -7.58
C HIS A 96 -3.62 -4.71 -7.74
N TRP A 97 -3.17 -4.86 -8.97
CA TRP A 97 -2.15 -5.83 -9.39
C TRP A 97 -0.82 -5.69 -8.63
N ASP A 98 -0.47 -4.48 -8.22
CA ASP A 98 0.78 -4.12 -7.55
C ASP A 98 0.75 -4.27 -6.03
N HIS A 99 -0.39 -4.61 -5.45
CA HIS A 99 -0.58 -4.85 -4.02
C HIS A 99 -0.91 -6.30 -3.68
N ALA A 100 -1.67 -7.00 -4.54
CA ALA A 100 -2.16 -8.35 -4.29
C ALA A 100 -1.62 -9.41 -5.27
N GLY A 101 -0.49 -9.15 -5.93
CA GLY A 101 0.02 -9.98 -7.02
C GLY A 101 0.84 -11.19 -6.59
N ASN A 102 1.30 -11.29 -5.34
CA ASN A 102 2.29 -12.29 -4.92
C ASN A 102 1.89 -13.08 -3.68
N MET A 103 0.58 -13.36 -3.51
CA MET A 103 0.01 -14.03 -2.32
C MET A 103 0.56 -15.44 -2.12
N ALA A 104 0.84 -16.16 -3.19
CA ALA A 104 1.38 -17.53 -3.14
C ALA A 104 2.74 -17.63 -2.42
N ALA A 105 3.50 -16.53 -2.33
CA ALA A 105 4.77 -16.49 -1.60
C ALA A 105 4.60 -16.59 -0.07
N PHE A 106 3.37 -16.47 0.45
CA PHE A 106 3.03 -16.48 1.87
C PHE A 106 2.03 -17.60 2.18
N PRO A 107 2.45 -18.88 2.14
CA PRO A 107 1.53 -20.04 2.14
C PRO A 107 0.76 -20.20 3.45
N ASN A 108 1.28 -19.71 4.58
CA ASN A 108 0.65 -19.85 5.89
C ASN A 108 -0.11 -18.59 6.33
N ALA A 109 -0.17 -17.55 5.47
CA ALA A 109 -0.80 -16.29 5.82
C ALA A 109 -2.33 -16.33 5.79
N THR A 110 -2.94 -15.62 6.72
CA THR A 110 -4.32 -15.14 6.66
C THR A 110 -4.32 -13.73 6.06
N PHE A 111 -5.07 -13.52 5.01
CA PHE A 111 -5.18 -12.23 4.33
C PHE A 111 -6.38 -11.44 4.86
N HIS A 112 -6.12 -10.24 5.37
CA HIS A 112 -7.15 -9.33 5.88
C HIS A 112 -7.53 -8.34 4.77
N LEU A 113 -8.76 -8.42 4.31
CA LEU A 113 -9.28 -7.64 3.19
C LEU A 113 -10.62 -7.02 3.56
N ARG A 114 -10.91 -5.83 3.08
CA ARG A 114 -12.25 -5.25 3.25
C ARG A 114 -13.27 -5.95 2.36
N ARG A 115 -14.46 -6.22 2.93
CA ARG A 115 -15.60 -6.76 2.17
C ARG A 115 -15.94 -5.90 0.95
N ALA A 116 -15.89 -4.57 1.11
CA ALA A 116 -16.17 -3.62 0.03
C ALA A 116 -15.21 -3.78 -1.15
N GLU A 117 -13.93 -4.12 -0.90
CA GLU A 117 -12.94 -4.32 -1.96
C GLU A 117 -13.25 -5.56 -2.79
N LEU A 118 -13.48 -6.70 -2.15
CA LEU A 118 -13.83 -7.91 -2.86
C LEU A 118 -15.15 -7.75 -3.63
N ALA A 119 -16.16 -7.12 -3.02
CA ALA A 119 -17.45 -6.86 -3.67
C ALA A 119 -17.29 -5.94 -4.90
N TYR A 120 -16.38 -4.96 -4.83
CA TYR A 120 -16.09 -4.09 -5.97
C TYR A 120 -15.33 -4.84 -7.07
N ALA A 121 -14.25 -5.56 -6.72
CA ALA A 121 -13.40 -6.29 -7.66
C ALA A 121 -14.13 -7.44 -8.38
N THR A 122 -15.27 -7.90 -7.85
CA THR A 122 -16.12 -8.95 -8.46
C THR A 122 -17.48 -8.41 -8.90
N GLY A 123 -17.70 -7.12 -8.74
CA GLY A 123 -19.00 -6.49 -9.01
C GLY A 123 -19.17 -5.98 -10.45
N PRO A 124 -20.34 -5.40 -10.74
CA PRO A 124 -20.69 -4.94 -12.09
C PRO A 124 -19.78 -3.84 -12.64
N SER A 125 -19.10 -3.08 -11.78
CA SER A 125 -18.12 -2.07 -12.20
C SER A 125 -16.99 -2.64 -13.06
N MET A 126 -16.67 -3.93 -12.89
CA MET A 126 -15.63 -4.61 -13.66
C MET A 126 -15.99 -4.86 -15.14
N GLN A 127 -17.22 -4.56 -15.56
CA GLN A 127 -17.60 -4.49 -16.98
C GLN A 127 -16.89 -3.34 -17.70
N HIS A 128 -16.56 -2.26 -16.98
CA HIS A 128 -15.96 -1.06 -17.55
C HIS A 128 -14.44 -1.20 -17.60
N ARG A 129 -13.86 -1.15 -18.82
CA ARG A 129 -12.42 -1.31 -19.05
C ARG A 129 -11.57 -0.35 -18.20
N PHE A 130 -12.01 0.88 -18.01
CA PHE A 130 -11.32 1.89 -17.20
C PHE A 130 -11.17 1.41 -15.74
N LEU A 131 -12.25 0.93 -15.12
CA LEU A 131 -12.27 0.52 -13.71
C LEU A 131 -11.57 -0.81 -13.46
N ARG A 132 -11.66 -1.77 -14.40
CA ARG A 132 -10.99 -3.07 -14.23
C ARG A 132 -9.51 -3.05 -14.61
N ARG A 133 -9.01 -2.01 -15.30
CA ARG A 133 -7.63 -1.94 -15.79
C ARG A 133 -6.56 -2.19 -14.71
N PRO A 134 -6.68 -1.66 -13.48
CA PRO A 134 -5.70 -1.88 -12.42
C PRO A 134 -5.85 -3.25 -11.71
N TYR A 135 -6.92 -3.99 -11.97
CA TYR A 135 -7.11 -5.33 -11.42
C TYR A 135 -6.47 -6.41 -12.33
N ASP A 136 -6.00 -7.48 -11.71
CA ASP A 136 -5.60 -8.71 -12.37
C ASP A 136 -6.63 -9.79 -12.04
N VAL A 137 -7.29 -10.33 -13.06
CA VAL A 137 -8.39 -11.30 -12.87
C VAL A 137 -7.90 -12.59 -12.23
N ASP A 138 -6.68 -13.03 -12.52
CA ASP A 138 -6.12 -14.25 -11.94
C ASP A 138 -5.87 -14.07 -10.45
N LYS A 139 -5.41 -12.88 -10.03
CA LYS A 139 -5.19 -12.54 -8.63
C LYS A 139 -6.49 -12.36 -7.85
N VAL A 140 -7.51 -11.75 -8.45
CA VAL A 140 -8.86 -11.68 -7.86
C VAL A 140 -9.43 -13.09 -7.70
N SER A 141 -9.24 -13.97 -8.67
CA SER A 141 -9.66 -15.38 -8.58
C SER A 141 -8.91 -16.16 -7.51
N GLU A 142 -7.60 -15.87 -7.33
CA GLU A 142 -6.79 -16.43 -6.26
C GLU A 142 -7.34 -16.02 -4.88
N VAL A 143 -7.73 -14.74 -4.68
CA VAL A 143 -8.38 -14.28 -3.44
C VAL A 143 -9.66 -15.05 -3.16
N ILE A 144 -10.48 -15.29 -4.18
CA ILE A 144 -11.73 -16.10 -4.02
C ILE A 144 -11.36 -17.52 -3.60
N SER A 145 -10.38 -18.15 -4.22
CA SER A 145 -9.89 -19.48 -3.84
C SER A 145 -9.40 -19.52 -2.39
N LEU A 146 -8.60 -18.54 -1.97
CA LEU A 146 -8.10 -18.40 -0.60
C LEU A 146 -9.24 -18.15 0.41
N LEU A 147 -10.30 -17.44 0.00
CA LEU A 147 -11.49 -17.24 0.83
C LEU A 147 -12.18 -18.58 1.13
N TYR A 148 -12.38 -19.44 0.11
CA TYR A 148 -12.96 -20.77 0.29
C TYR A 148 -12.07 -21.71 1.12
N GLN A 149 -10.75 -21.49 1.11
CA GLN A 149 -9.80 -22.19 1.98
C GLN A 149 -9.78 -21.67 3.43
N GLY A 150 -10.57 -20.63 3.75
CA GLY A 150 -10.60 -20.01 5.08
C GLY A 150 -9.41 -19.10 5.37
N ARG A 151 -8.62 -18.76 4.37
CA ARG A 151 -7.40 -17.93 4.46
C ARG A 151 -7.63 -16.45 4.20
N VAL A 152 -8.84 -16.00 3.90
CA VAL A 152 -9.21 -14.58 3.80
C VAL A 152 -10.19 -14.22 4.90
N ARG A 153 -9.90 -13.14 5.63
CA ARG A 153 -10.80 -12.52 6.61
C ARG A 153 -11.38 -11.24 6.03
N LEU A 154 -12.65 -11.29 5.67
CA LEU A 154 -13.36 -10.10 5.20
C LEU A 154 -13.72 -9.22 6.40
N ARG A 155 -13.29 -7.94 6.32
CA ARG A 155 -13.38 -6.96 7.40
C ARG A 155 -14.32 -5.81 7.04
N GLU A 156 -14.92 -5.23 8.08
CA GLU A 156 -15.71 -4.00 8.02
C GLU A 156 -15.25 -3.06 9.15
N GLY A 157 -15.42 -1.74 8.96
CA GLY A 157 -14.95 -0.76 9.94
C GLY A 157 -13.45 -0.82 10.19
N SER A 158 -13.02 -0.29 11.32
CA SER A 158 -11.64 -0.41 11.81
C SER A 158 -11.48 -1.68 12.64
N TYR A 159 -10.29 -2.28 12.59
CA TYR A 159 -9.98 -3.52 13.34
C TYR A 159 -8.49 -3.57 13.68
N GLU A 160 -8.13 -4.42 14.61
CA GLU A 160 -6.75 -4.73 15.00
C GLU A 160 -6.31 -6.04 14.34
N VAL A 161 -5.06 -6.06 13.81
CA VAL A 161 -4.48 -7.25 13.13
C VAL A 161 -3.28 -7.82 13.90
N GLY A 162 -2.75 -7.09 14.83
CA GLY A 162 -1.67 -7.48 15.76
C GLY A 162 -1.65 -6.49 16.91
N PRO A 163 -0.99 -6.76 18.04
CA PRO A 163 -1.07 -5.91 19.21
C PRO A 163 -0.76 -4.43 18.92
N GLY A 164 -1.79 -3.59 18.92
CA GLY A 164 -1.72 -2.16 18.64
C GLY A 164 -1.58 -1.78 17.15
N ILE A 165 -1.58 -2.74 16.21
CA ILE A 165 -1.66 -2.45 14.76
C ILE A 165 -3.13 -2.34 14.37
N GLU A 166 -3.54 -1.13 14.05
CA GLU A 166 -4.91 -0.83 13.67
C GLU A 166 -5.03 -0.66 12.15
N VAL A 167 -6.08 -1.23 11.58
CA VAL A 167 -6.41 -1.07 10.16
C VAL A 167 -7.68 -0.27 10.04
N HIS A 168 -7.64 0.78 9.23
CA HIS A 168 -8.73 1.74 9.07
C HIS A 168 -9.24 1.76 7.63
N PRO A 169 -10.56 1.98 7.43
CA PRO A 169 -11.09 2.31 6.11
C PRO A 169 -10.38 3.53 5.53
N ALA A 170 -9.99 3.44 4.26
CA ALA A 170 -9.32 4.51 3.52
C ALA A 170 -9.85 4.55 2.07
N ALA A 171 -11.18 4.58 1.94
CA ALA A 171 -11.85 4.57 0.65
C ALA A 171 -11.51 5.82 -0.19
N GLY A 172 -11.72 5.72 -1.49
CA GLY A 172 -11.51 6.80 -2.45
C GLY A 172 -10.80 6.30 -3.69
N HIS A 173 -9.57 5.83 -3.57
CA HIS A 173 -8.83 5.17 -4.65
C HIS A 173 -9.57 3.91 -5.13
N THR A 174 -9.95 3.05 -4.20
CA THR A 174 -10.99 2.04 -4.38
C THR A 174 -12.04 2.15 -3.27
N PRO A 175 -13.24 1.57 -3.43
CA PRO A 175 -14.26 1.61 -2.36
C PRO A 175 -13.86 0.82 -1.10
N GLY A 176 -12.93 -0.11 -1.24
CA GLY A 176 -12.48 -0.98 -0.16
C GLY A 176 -11.04 -0.77 0.26
N CYS A 177 -10.38 0.30 -0.19
CA CYS A 177 -9.03 0.61 0.25
C CYS A 177 -8.95 0.78 1.76
N GLN A 178 -7.82 0.38 2.35
CA GLN A 178 -7.55 0.49 3.79
C GLN A 178 -6.12 0.94 4.06
N ALA A 179 -5.93 1.66 5.17
CA ALA A 179 -4.64 2.11 5.67
C ALA A 179 -4.30 1.42 7.00
N VAL A 180 -3.02 1.31 7.32
CA VAL A 180 -2.54 0.61 8.51
C VAL A 180 -1.79 1.57 9.42
N ARG A 181 -2.26 1.70 10.67
CA ARG A 181 -1.63 2.48 11.73
C ARG A 181 -0.77 1.58 12.59
N VAL A 182 0.52 1.90 12.69
CA VAL A 182 1.54 1.10 13.36
C VAL A 182 2.19 1.90 14.48
N PRO A 183 2.20 1.41 15.74
CA PRO A 183 2.93 2.06 16.84
C PRO A 183 4.44 1.78 16.68
N THR A 184 5.23 2.86 16.63
CA THR A 184 6.69 2.80 16.54
C THR A 184 7.35 3.60 17.65
N ALA A 185 8.68 3.53 17.77
CA ALA A 185 9.45 4.34 18.72
C ALA A 185 9.31 5.86 18.43
N ARG A 186 8.96 6.23 17.19
CA ARG A 186 8.72 7.63 16.77
C ARG A 186 7.28 8.09 16.92
N GLY A 187 6.41 7.26 17.52
CA GLY A 187 4.96 7.47 17.58
C GLY A 187 4.23 6.64 16.51
N HIS A 188 2.95 6.93 16.30
CA HIS A 188 2.16 6.20 15.34
C HIS A 188 2.49 6.63 13.91
N MET A 189 2.86 5.66 13.08
CA MET A 189 3.02 5.82 11.64
C MET A 189 1.82 5.22 10.91
N VAL A 190 1.43 5.81 9.79
CA VAL A 190 0.31 5.36 8.96
C VAL A 190 0.83 4.98 7.59
N LEU A 191 0.68 3.73 7.22
CA LEU A 191 0.93 3.22 5.89
C LEU A 191 -0.33 3.50 5.07
N ALA A 192 -0.27 4.54 4.24
CA ALA A 192 -1.43 5.02 3.51
C ALA A 192 -1.72 4.20 2.24
N SER A 193 -0.72 3.49 1.72
CA SER A 193 -0.84 2.82 0.41
C SER A 193 -1.43 3.79 -0.63
N ASP A 194 -2.38 3.35 -1.43
CA ASP A 194 -2.99 4.14 -2.50
C ASP A 194 -4.07 5.13 -2.05
N ALA A 195 -4.35 5.18 -0.76
CA ALA A 195 -5.10 6.29 -0.19
C ALA A 195 -4.31 7.62 -0.25
N ARG A 196 -2.97 7.55 -0.37
CA ARG A 196 -2.06 8.67 -0.69
C ARG A 196 -0.86 8.13 -1.47
N HIS A 197 -0.78 8.39 -2.78
CA HIS A 197 0.31 7.87 -3.62
C HIS A 197 1.62 8.61 -3.39
N TYR A 198 1.56 9.95 -3.38
CA TYR A 198 2.69 10.84 -3.15
C TYR A 198 2.42 11.76 -1.95
N LEU A 199 3.47 12.29 -1.35
CA LEU A 199 3.35 13.27 -0.26
C LEU A 199 2.48 14.46 -0.68
N ASP A 200 2.60 14.88 -1.94
CA ASP A 200 1.87 16.01 -2.52
C ASP A 200 0.39 15.70 -2.84
N ASN A 201 -0.05 14.45 -2.70
CA ASN A 201 -1.48 14.10 -2.80
C ASN A 201 -2.29 14.41 -1.53
N ARG A 202 -1.81 15.30 -0.69
CA ARG A 202 -2.54 15.74 0.48
C ARG A 202 -3.66 16.69 0.08
N VAL A 203 -4.91 16.31 0.37
CA VAL A 203 -6.13 17.08 0.06
C VAL A 203 -6.81 17.47 1.36
N GLY A 204 -7.33 18.70 1.42
CA GLY A 204 -8.05 19.23 2.59
C GLY A 204 -7.16 19.94 3.60
N GLY A 205 -7.80 20.57 4.62
CA GLY A 205 -7.17 21.38 5.65
C GLY A 205 -6.91 22.83 5.23
N GLU A 206 -6.38 23.65 6.16
CA GLU A 206 -6.14 25.10 5.94
C GLU A 206 -5.07 25.40 4.88
N ARG A 207 -4.32 24.40 4.43
CA ARG A 207 -3.31 24.49 3.38
C ARG A 207 -3.60 23.44 2.31
N ASP A 208 -4.58 23.72 1.49
CA ASP A 208 -4.87 22.92 0.30
C ASP A 208 -3.78 23.17 -0.76
N GLY A 209 -2.62 22.54 -0.53
CA GLY A 209 -1.43 22.66 -1.39
C GLY A 209 -1.20 21.47 -2.31
N GLY A 210 -2.07 20.44 -2.27
CA GLY A 210 -1.91 19.23 -3.04
C GLY A 210 -3.07 18.94 -4.00
N ALA A 211 -2.82 18.14 -5.02
CA ALA A 211 -3.85 17.58 -5.89
C ALA A 211 -4.06 16.10 -5.61
N PRO A 212 -5.31 15.60 -5.72
CA PRO A 212 -5.57 14.18 -5.58
C PRO A 212 -4.82 13.38 -6.66
N PHE A 213 -4.51 12.12 -6.37
CA PHE A 213 -3.97 11.21 -7.36
C PHE A 213 -4.99 11.01 -8.50
N SER A 214 -4.50 10.77 -9.72
CA SER A 214 -5.36 10.68 -10.91
C SER A 214 -6.29 9.47 -10.91
N VAL A 215 -5.98 8.42 -10.16
CA VAL A 215 -6.78 7.18 -10.09
C VAL A 215 -7.65 7.19 -8.83
N ILE A 216 -8.85 7.74 -8.96
CA ILE A 216 -9.85 7.82 -7.89
C ILE A 216 -11.16 7.27 -8.42
N VAL A 217 -11.82 6.41 -7.63
CA VAL A 217 -13.16 5.89 -7.93
C VAL A 217 -14.24 6.72 -7.22
N ARG A 218 -13.94 7.24 -6.03
CA ARG A 218 -14.87 8.03 -5.22
C ARG A 218 -14.16 9.24 -4.63
N ALA A 219 -14.36 10.41 -5.27
CA ALA A 219 -13.63 11.63 -4.93
C ALA A 219 -13.92 12.14 -3.50
N ASP A 220 -15.20 12.13 -3.08
CA ASP A 220 -15.58 12.59 -1.73
C ASP A 220 -14.90 11.72 -0.65
N ASP A 221 -14.98 10.40 -0.79
CA ASP A 221 -14.32 9.48 0.13
C ASP A 221 -12.80 9.68 0.16
N TYR A 222 -12.17 10.02 -0.99
CA TYR A 222 -10.73 10.27 -1.05
C TYR A 222 -10.33 11.52 -0.26
N CYS A 223 -11.11 12.59 -0.35
CA CYS A 223 -10.88 13.82 0.42
C CYS A 223 -11.02 13.56 1.93
N ASP A 224 -12.11 12.91 2.36
CA ASP A 224 -12.34 12.57 3.77
C ASP A 224 -11.26 11.63 4.32
N THR A 225 -10.80 10.69 3.49
CA THR A 225 -9.68 9.79 3.82
C THR A 225 -8.39 10.57 4.04
N SER A 226 -8.07 11.55 3.18
CA SER A 226 -6.85 12.35 3.30
C SER A 226 -6.75 13.04 4.67
N GLU A 227 -7.84 13.64 5.15
CA GLU A 227 -7.89 14.24 6.49
C GLU A 227 -7.78 13.19 7.61
N THR A 228 -8.38 12.02 7.41
CA THR A 228 -8.35 10.93 8.38
C THR A 228 -6.93 10.38 8.55
N LEU A 229 -6.18 10.20 7.48
CA LEU A 229 -4.78 9.75 7.53
C LEU A 229 -3.91 10.69 8.39
N ASP A 230 -4.09 12.00 8.23
CA ASP A 230 -3.33 13.00 9.01
C ASP A 230 -3.68 12.96 10.50
N ARG A 231 -4.95 12.65 10.85
CA ARG A 231 -5.38 12.50 12.26
C ARG A 231 -4.90 11.21 12.91
N LEU A 232 -4.72 10.14 12.13
CA LEU A 232 -4.27 8.84 12.63
C LEU A 232 -2.77 8.80 12.93
N ALA A 233 -1.97 9.58 12.21
CA ALA A 233 -0.53 9.67 12.37
C ALA A 233 -0.13 10.54 13.56
N ALA A 234 1.07 10.34 14.10
CA ALA A 234 1.62 11.19 15.16
C ALA A 234 1.90 12.61 14.64
N SER A 235 2.21 12.75 13.36
CA SER A 235 2.39 14.01 12.62
C SER A 235 2.23 13.75 11.12
N PRO A 236 2.03 14.78 10.29
CA PRO A 236 1.83 14.59 8.85
C PRO A 236 2.98 13.85 8.13
N GLU A 237 4.21 14.02 8.59
CA GLU A 237 5.38 13.30 8.04
C GLU A 237 5.42 11.82 8.42
N HIS A 238 4.57 11.37 9.36
CA HIS A 238 4.39 9.95 9.70
C HIS A 238 3.32 9.26 8.84
N VAL A 239 2.72 9.94 7.88
CA VAL A 239 1.92 9.30 6.84
C VAL A 239 2.86 8.87 5.71
N ILE A 240 2.97 7.56 5.50
CA ILE A 240 3.84 6.95 4.49
C ILE A 240 3.02 6.75 3.22
N PRO A 241 3.33 7.43 2.12
CA PRO A 241 2.63 7.29 0.86
C PRO A 241 2.94 5.97 0.17
N GLY A 242 2.04 5.54 -0.71
CA GLY A 242 2.11 4.24 -1.39
C GLY A 242 3.23 4.12 -2.41
N HIS A 243 3.56 5.22 -3.12
CA HIS A 243 4.38 5.13 -4.32
C HIS A 243 5.45 6.22 -4.46
N ASP A 244 5.61 7.08 -3.46
CA ASP A 244 6.50 8.25 -3.53
C ASP A 244 7.98 7.84 -3.53
N PRO A 245 8.79 8.27 -4.52
CA PRO A 245 10.24 8.11 -4.51
C PRO A 245 10.92 8.62 -3.24
N ALA A 246 10.36 9.65 -2.60
CA ALA A 246 10.90 10.23 -1.36
C ALA A 246 11.03 9.19 -0.24
N VAL A 247 10.19 8.15 -0.19
CA VAL A 247 10.32 7.05 0.78
C VAL A 247 11.66 6.35 0.67
N SER A 248 12.16 6.15 -0.57
CA SER A 248 13.46 5.52 -0.82
C SER A 248 14.66 6.37 -0.40
N HIS A 249 14.50 7.69 -0.27
CA HIS A 249 15.59 8.62 0.01
C HIS A 249 15.53 9.19 1.43
N ARG A 250 14.33 9.38 1.98
CA ARG A 250 14.11 9.99 3.30
C ARG A 250 14.54 9.09 4.47
N TYR A 251 14.42 7.78 4.29
CA TYR A 251 14.63 6.81 5.36
C TYR A 251 15.95 6.04 5.17
N PRO A 252 16.66 5.72 6.28
CA PRO A 252 17.92 4.98 6.21
C PRO A 252 17.70 3.57 5.64
N SER A 253 18.75 3.01 5.02
CA SER A 253 18.78 1.61 4.65
C SER A 253 18.67 0.73 5.89
N ALA A 254 17.87 -0.32 5.82
CA ALA A 254 17.73 -1.29 6.91
C ALA A 254 18.89 -2.28 6.98
N LEU A 255 19.56 -2.51 5.86
CA LEU A 255 20.71 -3.41 5.72
C LEU A 255 21.83 -2.68 4.97
N GLU A 256 23.07 -2.90 5.39
CA GLU A 256 24.23 -2.30 4.73
C GLU A 256 24.30 -2.70 3.25
N GLY A 257 24.42 -1.73 2.38
CA GLY A 257 24.49 -1.93 0.92
C GLY A 257 23.14 -2.27 0.24
N ASP A 258 22.04 -2.39 0.98
CA ASP A 258 20.71 -2.69 0.41
C ASP A 258 19.91 -1.38 0.17
N ALA A 259 19.67 -1.06 -1.09
CA ALA A 259 18.89 0.12 -1.46
C ALA A 259 17.36 -0.11 -1.48
N LEU A 260 16.90 -1.34 -1.30
CA LEU A 260 15.50 -1.71 -1.48
C LEU A 260 14.70 -1.69 -0.18
N ILE A 261 15.36 -1.86 0.96
CA ILE A 261 14.69 -1.94 2.26
C ILE A 261 15.02 -0.70 3.10
N ARG A 262 14.01 0.07 3.45
CA ARG A 262 14.14 1.29 4.26
C ARG A 262 13.53 1.08 5.64
N ARG A 263 14.21 1.60 6.67
CA ARG A 263 13.74 1.55 8.04
C ARG A 263 12.98 2.82 8.39
N LEU A 264 11.66 2.74 8.51
CA LEU A 264 10.77 3.88 8.69
C LEU A 264 10.78 4.43 10.14
N ASP A 265 11.03 3.57 11.13
CA ASP A 265 11.07 3.91 12.57
C ASP A 265 12.47 4.30 13.07
N GLY A 266 13.43 4.39 12.18
CA GLY A 266 14.83 4.73 12.48
C GLY A 266 15.16 6.21 12.41
#